data_6e5c091403f2183174a92203657cc3cd
#
_entry.id   6e5c091403f2183174a92203657cc3cd
#
_cell.length_a   1.000
_cell.length_b   1.000
_cell.length_c   1.000
_cell.angle_alpha   90.00
_cell.angle_beta   90.00
_cell.angle_gamma   90.00
#
_symmetry.space_group_name_H-M   'P 1'
#
loop_
_entity.id
_entity.type
_entity.pdbx_description
1 polymer ?
#
loop_
_entity_poly.entity_id
_entity_poly.type
_entity_poly.pdbx_seq_one_letter_code
_entity_poly.pdbx_strand_id
1 'polypeptide(L)'
;MYKRQLWGWEVSAYIVTKAIASGAYLVAMLAMFAGIIEMTDELWWQLIIGCTIFLGITGFLLVKDLDRPERFLYVLLRPNWNSWLVKGAYILSAFGVVLACSGAVLFFDLDRTYLNYLAIAGTPLATLTGIYTAWLFGQASGRNWSKDRYLTLKMLIEMILLGVASVVFLISSELIYWATAGVMTLLVCRHAHNTVIQPQLETLH
;
A
#
# COMPACT_ATOMS: atom_id res chain seq x y z
N MET A 1 -28.65 15.90 -14.79
CA MET A 1 -27.42 15.25 -15.22
C MET A 1 -26.64 14.87 -13.97
N TYR A 2 -26.70 13.61 -13.51
CA TYR A 2 -25.94 13.16 -12.32
C TYR A 2 -24.45 13.26 -12.63
N LYS A 3 -23.74 14.20 -11.99
CA LYS A 3 -22.27 14.20 -11.99
C LYS A 3 -21.83 12.94 -11.24
N ARG A 4 -21.34 11.92 -11.96
CA ARG A 4 -20.68 10.76 -11.36
C ARG A 4 -19.58 11.31 -10.42
N GLN A 5 -19.62 10.90 -9.16
CA GLN A 5 -18.53 11.15 -8.23
C GLN A 5 -17.27 10.55 -8.87
N LEU A 6 -16.30 11.41 -9.20
CA LEU A 6 -15.06 11.01 -9.87
C LEU A 6 -14.18 10.07 -9.03
N TRP A 7 -14.49 9.93 -7.72
CA TRP A 7 -13.71 9.15 -6.75
C TRP A 7 -14.67 8.58 -5.71
N GLY A 8 -14.92 7.28 -5.78
CA GLY A 8 -15.81 6.57 -4.86
C GLY A 8 -15.09 6.10 -3.59
N TRP A 9 -15.78 5.31 -2.78
CA TRP A 9 -15.23 4.63 -1.61
C TRP A 9 -14.08 3.67 -2.00
N GLU A 10 -14.07 3.18 -3.23
CA GLU A 10 -13.04 2.31 -3.80
C GLU A 10 -11.64 2.93 -3.69
N VAL A 11 -11.55 4.25 -3.94
CA VAL A 11 -10.28 5.00 -3.85
C VAL A 11 -9.75 5.02 -2.43
N SER A 12 -10.61 5.29 -1.44
CA SER A 12 -10.21 5.25 -0.03
C SER A 12 -9.81 3.83 0.40
N ALA A 13 -10.54 2.83 -0.06
CA ALA A 13 -10.26 1.43 0.27
C ALA A 13 -8.89 0.99 -0.28
N TYR A 14 -8.58 1.29 -1.56
CA TYR A 14 -7.28 0.88 -2.11
C TYR A 14 -6.09 1.64 -1.47
N ILE A 15 -6.27 2.89 -1.04
CA ILE A 15 -5.23 3.63 -0.30
C ILE A 15 -4.90 2.93 1.01
N VAL A 16 -5.94 2.54 1.77
CA VAL A 16 -5.78 1.85 3.05
C VAL A 16 -5.16 0.46 2.87
N THR A 17 -5.70 -0.37 1.97
CA THR A 17 -5.17 -1.73 1.74
C THR A 17 -3.73 -1.71 1.26
N LYS A 18 -3.40 -0.77 0.38
CA LYS A 18 -2.04 -0.54 -0.09
C LYS A 18 -1.11 -0.10 1.06
N ALA A 19 -1.56 0.83 1.89
CA ALA A 19 -0.78 1.32 3.03
C ALA A 19 -0.53 0.22 4.08
N ILE A 20 -1.50 -0.68 4.30
CA ILE A 20 -1.32 -1.86 5.16
C ILE A 20 -0.24 -2.78 4.57
N ALA A 21 -0.36 -3.18 3.29
CA ALA A 21 0.58 -4.10 2.66
C ALA A 21 2.01 -3.54 2.64
N SER A 22 2.16 -2.31 2.14
CA SER A 22 3.47 -1.68 2.01
C SER A 22 4.07 -1.25 3.35
N GLY A 23 3.22 -0.77 4.27
CA GLY A 23 3.63 -0.35 5.61
C GLY A 23 4.05 -1.52 6.49
N ALA A 24 3.29 -2.63 6.50
CA ALA A 24 3.64 -3.83 7.25
C ALA A 24 5.02 -4.36 6.79
N TYR A 25 5.24 -4.45 5.49
CA TYR A 25 6.53 -4.90 4.95
C TYR A 25 7.65 -3.94 5.34
N LEU A 26 7.47 -2.62 5.13
CA LEU A 26 8.49 -1.61 5.44
C LEU A 26 8.88 -1.64 6.92
N VAL A 27 7.89 -1.64 7.83
CA VAL A 27 8.13 -1.62 9.27
C VAL A 27 8.80 -2.91 9.73
N ALA A 28 8.35 -4.07 9.25
CA ALA A 28 8.96 -5.37 9.57
C ALA A 28 10.43 -5.41 9.12
N MET A 29 10.74 -4.96 7.90
CA MET A 29 12.12 -4.94 7.39
C MET A 29 12.99 -3.96 8.16
N LEU A 30 12.50 -2.76 8.46
CA LEU A 30 13.24 -1.79 9.27
C LEU A 30 13.51 -2.31 10.69
N ALA A 31 12.53 -2.96 11.31
CA ALA A 31 12.68 -3.56 12.63
C ALA A 31 13.68 -4.74 12.61
N MET A 32 13.67 -5.55 11.56
CA MET A 32 14.66 -6.62 11.33
C MET A 32 16.08 -6.04 11.17
N PHE A 33 16.25 -5.02 10.31
CA PHE A 33 17.57 -4.40 10.10
C PHE A 33 18.09 -3.65 11.33
N ALA A 34 17.18 -3.13 12.18
CA ALA A 34 17.53 -2.52 13.46
C ALA A 34 17.82 -3.56 14.57
N GLY A 35 17.64 -4.85 14.31
CA GLY A 35 17.81 -5.92 15.31
C GLY A 35 16.74 -5.92 16.41
N ILE A 36 15.59 -5.28 16.18
CA ILE A 36 14.48 -5.21 17.15
C ILE A 36 13.65 -6.49 17.09
N ILE A 37 13.53 -7.09 15.90
CA ILE A 37 12.73 -8.30 15.66
C ILE A 37 13.60 -9.34 14.96
N GLU A 38 13.57 -10.57 15.48
CA GLU A 38 14.11 -11.73 14.77
C GLU A 38 13.05 -12.30 13.84
N MET A 39 13.34 -12.30 12.54
CA MET A 39 12.42 -12.80 11.52
C MET A 39 12.50 -14.32 11.43
N THR A 40 11.61 -14.99 12.16
CA THR A 40 11.39 -16.43 12.03
C THR A 40 10.70 -16.78 10.71
N ASP A 41 10.78 -18.03 10.27
CA ASP A 41 10.09 -18.49 9.05
C ASP A 41 8.57 -18.30 9.16
N GLU A 42 8.01 -18.46 10.37
CA GLU A 42 6.59 -18.22 10.62
C GLU A 42 6.22 -16.75 10.41
N LEU A 43 6.99 -15.81 10.94
CA LEU A 43 6.79 -14.38 10.76
C LEU A 43 6.95 -13.98 9.28
N TRP A 44 7.92 -14.57 8.57
CA TRP A 44 8.06 -14.37 7.14
C TRP A 44 6.81 -14.81 6.37
N TRP A 45 6.28 -16.01 6.66
CA TRP A 45 5.06 -16.49 6.02
C TRP A 45 3.85 -15.61 6.30
N GLN A 46 3.64 -15.23 7.55
CA GLN A 46 2.53 -14.36 7.94
C GLN A 46 2.63 -13.01 7.23
N LEU A 47 3.82 -12.40 7.20
CA LEU A 47 4.06 -11.12 6.54
C LEU A 47 3.81 -11.22 5.02
N ILE A 48 4.38 -12.22 4.35
CA ILE A 48 4.24 -12.41 2.90
C ILE A 48 2.79 -12.65 2.51
N ILE A 49 2.09 -13.54 3.22
CA ILE A 49 0.68 -13.86 2.96
C ILE A 49 -0.18 -12.61 3.19
N GLY A 50 -0.01 -11.94 4.32
CA GLY A 50 -0.74 -10.71 4.64
C GLY A 50 -0.52 -9.61 3.59
N CYS A 51 0.74 -9.30 3.27
CA CYS A 51 1.07 -8.32 2.24
C CYS A 51 0.51 -8.70 0.86
N THR A 52 0.57 -9.98 0.48
CA THR A 52 0.06 -10.46 -0.81
C THR A 52 -1.45 -10.33 -0.90
N ILE A 53 -2.19 -10.67 0.16
CA ILE A 53 -3.65 -10.51 0.21
C ILE A 53 -4.03 -9.03 0.05
N PHE A 54 -3.47 -8.15 0.86
CA PHE A 54 -3.79 -6.72 0.81
C PHE A 54 -3.33 -6.07 -0.50
N LEU A 55 -2.19 -6.47 -1.06
CA LEU A 55 -1.74 -6.02 -2.37
C LEU A 55 -2.66 -6.50 -3.49
N GLY A 56 -3.15 -7.74 -3.41
CA GLY A 56 -4.13 -8.30 -4.34
C GLY A 56 -5.46 -7.54 -4.30
N ILE A 57 -5.98 -7.25 -3.10
CA ILE A 57 -7.18 -6.41 -2.93
C ILE A 57 -6.94 -5.02 -3.53
N THR A 58 -5.78 -4.42 -3.28
CA THR A 58 -5.40 -3.11 -3.85
C THR A 58 -5.42 -3.14 -5.37
N GLY A 59 -4.80 -4.15 -5.99
CA GLY A 59 -4.79 -4.33 -7.44
C GLY A 59 -6.19 -4.53 -8.01
N PHE A 60 -7.01 -5.35 -7.35
CA PHE A 60 -8.40 -5.58 -7.75
C PHE A 60 -9.23 -4.29 -7.71
N LEU A 61 -9.13 -3.52 -6.61
CA LEU A 61 -9.85 -2.25 -6.47
C LEU A 61 -9.38 -1.23 -7.52
N LEU A 62 -8.08 -1.18 -7.78
CA LEU A 62 -7.51 -0.28 -8.80
C LEU A 62 -8.05 -0.62 -10.20
N VAL A 63 -8.11 -1.91 -10.55
CA VAL A 63 -8.65 -2.35 -11.85
C VAL A 63 -10.14 -2.11 -11.93
N LYS A 64 -10.89 -2.33 -10.84
CA LYS A 64 -12.34 -2.09 -10.78
C LYS A 64 -12.69 -0.61 -10.95
N ASP A 65 -11.86 0.30 -10.42
CA ASP A 65 -12.06 1.75 -10.50
C ASP A 65 -11.78 2.31 -11.92
N LEU A 66 -11.14 1.51 -12.80
CA LEU A 66 -10.98 1.89 -14.20
C LEU A 66 -12.32 1.77 -14.95
N ASP A 67 -12.73 2.82 -15.66
CA ASP A 67 -13.92 2.81 -16.53
C ASP A 67 -13.92 1.67 -17.57
N ARG A 68 -12.73 1.15 -17.90
CA ARG A 68 -12.52 0.01 -18.81
C ARG A 68 -11.39 -0.89 -18.31
N PRO A 69 -11.68 -1.92 -17.49
CA PRO A 69 -10.68 -2.83 -16.94
C PRO A 69 -9.85 -3.55 -18.01
N GLU A 70 -10.39 -3.78 -19.20
CA GLU A 70 -9.68 -4.37 -20.35
C GLU A 70 -8.45 -3.53 -20.77
N ARG A 71 -8.48 -2.22 -20.55
CA ARG A 71 -7.37 -1.32 -20.86
C ARG A 71 -6.22 -1.41 -19.87
N PHE A 72 -6.42 -2.04 -18.71
CA PHE A 72 -5.34 -2.22 -17.73
C PHE A 72 -4.19 -3.05 -18.30
N LEU A 73 -4.48 -4.10 -19.06
CA LEU A 73 -3.47 -4.87 -19.79
C LEU A 73 -2.73 -4.02 -20.82
N TYR A 74 -3.45 -3.11 -21.50
CA TYR A 74 -2.81 -2.16 -22.43
C TYR A 74 -1.87 -1.19 -21.73
N VAL A 75 -2.19 -0.78 -20.50
CA VAL A 75 -1.33 0.08 -19.67
C VAL A 75 0.00 -0.63 -19.36
N LEU A 76 -0.04 -1.93 -19.14
CA LEU A 76 1.17 -2.73 -18.91
C LEU A 76 1.93 -3.06 -20.20
N LEU A 77 1.23 -3.34 -21.33
CA LEU A 77 1.87 -3.75 -22.58
C LEU A 77 2.37 -2.57 -23.43
N ARG A 78 1.75 -1.40 -23.31
CA ARG A 78 2.15 -0.16 -24.00
C ARG A 78 2.21 1.02 -23.03
N PRO A 79 3.24 1.07 -22.17
CA PRO A 79 3.32 2.01 -21.06
C PRO A 79 3.52 3.45 -21.57
N ASN A 80 2.65 4.35 -21.12
CA ASN A 80 2.89 5.79 -21.22
C ASN A 80 3.63 6.24 -19.94
N TRP A 81 4.94 6.32 -19.99
CA TRP A 81 5.79 6.66 -18.85
C TRP A 81 5.57 8.05 -18.25
N ASN A 82 4.81 8.92 -18.91
CA ASN A 82 4.42 10.23 -18.37
C ASN A 82 3.28 10.10 -17.35
N SER A 83 2.56 8.98 -17.31
CA SER A 83 1.47 8.71 -16.38
C SER A 83 1.96 8.07 -15.07
N TRP A 84 1.64 8.68 -13.95
CA TRP A 84 1.90 8.08 -12.63
C TRP A 84 1.06 6.82 -12.35
N LEU A 85 -0.08 6.67 -13.03
CA LEU A 85 -0.86 5.43 -12.98
C LEU A 85 -0.05 4.24 -13.53
N VAL A 86 0.63 4.44 -14.67
CA VAL A 86 1.49 3.42 -15.27
C VAL A 86 2.67 3.10 -14.36
N LYS A 87 3.38 4.13 -13.89
CA LYS A 87 4.50 3.95 -12.96
C LYS A 87 4.08 3.21 -11.70
N GLY A 88 2.92 3.57 -11.13
CA GLY A 88 2.35 2.91 -9.97
C GLY A 88 2.04 1.44 -10.21
N ALA A 89 1.47 1.09 -11.37
CA ALA A 89 1.20 -0.30 -11.73
C ALA A 89 2.48 -1.15 -11.81
N TYR A 90 3.56 -0.60 -12.38
CA TYR A 90 4.86 -1.28 -12.40
C TYR A 90 5.49 -1.41 -11.01
N ILE A 91 5.43 -0.38 -10.18
CA ILE A 91 5.92 -0.42 -8.79
C ILE A 91 5.17 -1.49 -7.99
N LEU A 92 3.83 -1.52 -8.09
CA LEU A 92 2.99 -2.52 -7.44
C LEU A 92 3.35 -3.94 -7.89
N SER A 93 3.50 -4.13 -9.21
CA SER A 93 3.87 -5.43 -9.79
C SER A 93 5.27 -5.87 -9.34
N ALA A 94 6.25 -4.96 -9.34
CA ALA A 94 7.60 -5.25 -8.88
C ALA A 94 7.63 -5.64 -7.40
N PHE A 95 6.85 -4.96 -6.56
CA PHE A 95 6.70 -5.33 -5.15
C PHE A 95 6.04 -6.71 -5.00
N GLY A 96 4.99 -6.99 -5.79
CA GLY A 96 4.36 -8.33 -5.84
C GLY A 96 5.33 -9.44 -6.25
N VAL A 97 6.24 -9.17 -7.19
CA VAL A 97 7.30 -10.13 -7.58
C VAL A 97 8.27 -10.38 -6.42
N VAL A 98 8.67 -9.35 -5.68
CA VAL A 98 9.53 -9.54 -4.50
C VAL A 98 8.82 -10.41 -3.45
N LEU A 99 7.53 -10.19 -3.17
CA LEU A 99 6.76 -11.04 -2.25
C LEU A 99 6.68 -12.48 -2.75
N ALA A 100 6.42 -12.69 -4.04
CA ALA A 100 6.36 -14.02 -4.64
C ALA A 100 7.72 -14.74 -4.58
N CYS A 101 8.82 -14.04 -4.87
CA CYS A 101 10.17 -14.60 -4.75
C CYS A 101 10.51 -14.93 -3.30
N SER A 102 10.13 -14.08 -2.33
CA SER A 102 10.33 -14.36 -0.90
C SER A 102 9.54 -15.60 -0.46
N GLY A 103 8.30 -15.74 -0.94
CA GLY A 103 7.49 -16.94 -0.70
C GLY A 103 8.11 -18.19 -1.34
N ALA A 104 8.68 -18.07 -2.54
CA ALA A 104 9.36 -19.18 -3.20
C ALA A 104 10.63 -19.63 -2.45
N VAL A 105 11.42 -18.70 -1.91
CA VAL A 105 12.59 -19.01 -1.08
C VAL A 105 12.20 -19.86 0.14
N LEU A 106 11.10 -19.50 0.80
CA LEU A 106 10.60 -20.26 1.94
C LEU A 106 9.99 -21.60 1.54
N PHE A 107 9.22 -21.62 0.44
CA PHE A 107 8.51 -22.84 -0.02
C PHE A 107 9.48 -23.92 -0.48
N PHE A 108 10.54 -23.55 -1.18
CA PHE A 108 11.56 -24.48 -1.69
C PHE A 108 12.72 -24.70 -0.72
N ASP A 109 12.62 -24.15 0.51
CA ASP A 109 13.66 -24.23 1.55
C ASP A 109 15.05 -23.82 1.06
N LEU A 110 15.10 -22.72 0.30
CA LEU A 110 16.35 -22.16 -0.22
C LEU A 110 17.12 -21.41 0.89
N ASP A 111 18.38 -21.07 0.61
CA ASP A 111 19.22 -20.32 1.55
C ASP A 111 18.55 -18.99 1.98
N ARG A 112 18.42 -18.81 3.29
CA ARG A 112 17.80 -17.62 3.91
C ARG A 112 18.52 -16.32 3.59
N THR A 113 19.76 -16.41 3.10
CA THR A 113 20.51 -15.25 2.59
C THR A 113 19.76 -14.53 1.46
N TYR A 114 19.01 -15.27 0.63
CA TYR A 114 18.19 -14.68 -0.43
C TYR A 114 17.08 -13.79 0.11
N LEU A 115 16.50 -14.12 1.29
CA LEU A 115 15.48 -13.29 1.93
C LEU A 115 16.05 -11.91 2.32
N ASN A 116 17.30 -11.85 2.76
CA ASN A 116 17.94 -10.58 3.10
C ASN A 116 18.14 -9.70 1.86
N TYR A 117 18.55 -10.27 0.72
CA TYR A 117 18.64 -9.52 -0.54
C TYR A 117 17.26 -9.04 -1.02
N LEU A 118 16.24 -9.90 -0.92
CA LEU A 118 14.87 -9.54 -1.27
C LEU A 118 14.30 -8.47 -0.31
N ALA A 119 14.66 -8.52 0.98
CA ALA A 119 14.30 -7.50 1.95
C ALA A 119 14.90 -6.13 1.59
N ILE A 120 16.18 -6.09 1.23
CA ILE A 120 16.87 -4.86 0.80
C ILE A 120 16.22 -4.30 -0.48
N ALA A 121 15.89 -5.13 -1.47
CA ALA A 121 15.23 -4.70 -2.70
C ALA A 121 13.75 -4.33 -2.46
N GLY A 122 13.07 -5.05 -1.60
CA GLY A 122 11.64 -4.87 -1.30
C GLY A 122 11.35 -3.60 -0.50
N THR A 123 12.24 -3.19 0.40
CA THR A 123 12.06 -2.01 1.25
C THR A 123 11.82 -0.72 0.45
N PRO A 124 12.64 -0.34 -0.55
CA PRO A 124 12.36 0.82 -1.38
C PRO A 124 11.11 0.64 -2.25
N LEU A 125 10.83 -0.56 -2.76
CA LEU A 125 9.63 -0.84 -3.53
C LEU A 125 8.36 -0.72 -2.68
N ALA A 126 8.37 -1.21 -1.45
CA ALA A 126 7.28 -1.03 -0.50
C ALA A 126 7.04 0.46 -0.21
N THR A 127 8.11 1.22 0.04
CA THR A 127 8.02 2.68 0.27
C THR A 127 7.39 3.38 -0.94
N LEU A 128 7.89 3.11 -2.14
CA LEU A 128 7.34 3.68 -3.38
C LEU A 128 5.88 3.26 -3.59
N THR A 129 5.53 2.00 -3.29
CA THR A 129 4.15 1.51 -3.33
C THR A 129 3.25 2.33 -2.40
N GLY A 130 3.70 2.68 -1.20
CA GLY A 130 2.94 3.50 -0.26
C GLY A 130 2.67 4.91 -0.77
N ILE A 131 3.66 5.58 -1.36
CA ILE A 131 3.62 7.02 -1.63
C ILE A 131 3.29 7.42 -3.07
N TYR A 132 3.38 6.53 -4.08
CA TYR A 132 3.22 6.90 -5.49
C TYR A 132 1.88 7.57 -5.81
N THR A 133 0.83 7.24 -5.06
CA THR A 133 -0.50 7.85 -5.24
C THR A 133 -0.53 9.34 -4.91
N ALA A 134 0.38 9.85 -4.10
CA ALA A 134 0.51 11.30 -3.90
C ALA A 134 0.82 12.02 -5.21
N TRP A 135 1.69 11.44 -6.03
CA TRP A 135 2.03 11.97 -7.34
C TRP A 135 0.93 11.72 -8.37
N LEU A 136 0.24 10.56 -8.27
CA LEU A 136 -0.93 10.28 -9.10
C LEU A 136 -2.03 11.33 -8.88
N PHE A 137 -2.31 11.68 -7.63
CA PHE A 137 -3.29 12.71 -7.29
C PHE A 137 -2.83 14.11 -7.72
N GLY A 138 -1.52 14.38 -7.70
CA GLY A 138 -0.94 15.62 -8.23
C GLY A 138 -1.16 15.80 -9.75
N GLN A 139 -1.28 14.71 -10.51
CA GLN A 139 -1.59 14.73 -11.94
C GLN A 139 -3.08 14.85 -12.26
N ALA A 140 -3.97 14.55 -11.31
CA ALA A 140 -5.41 14.61 -11.51
C ALA A 140 -5.88 16.06 -11.71
N SER A 141 -6.24 16.41 -12.94
CA SER A 141 -6.72 17.73 -13.31
C SER A 141 -8.03 18.07 -12.59
N GLY A 142 -8.12 19.25 -11.98
CA GLY A 142 -9.37 19.78 -11.44
C GLY A 142 -9.51 19.77 -9.93
N ARG A 143 -8.44 19.44 -9.16
CA ARG A 143 -8.44 19.48 -7.70
C ARG A 143 -7.25 20.21 -7.10
N ASN A 144 -7.46 20.80 -5.92
CA ASN A 144 -6.44 21.52 -5.14
C ASN A 144 -5.33 20.62 -4.56
N TRP A 145 -5.31 19.32 -4.86
CA TRP A 145 -4.30 18.38 -4.34
C TRP A 145 -2.89 18.62 -4.88
N SER A 146 -2.80 19.16 -6.09
CA SER A 146 -1.50 19.62 -6.64
C SER A 146 -0.88 20.74 -5.79
N LYS A 147 -1.66 21.41 -4.94
CA LYS A 147 -1.22 22.47 -4.03
C LYS A 147 -0.84 21.96 -2.64
N ASP A 148 -1.21 20.74 -2.25
CA ASP A 148 -0.84 20.18 -0.95
C ASP A 148 0.60 19.64 -0.99
N ARG A 149 1.53 20.52 -0.58
CA ARG A 149 2.98 20.23 -0.52
C ARG A 149 3.31 19.04 0.42
N TYR A 150 2.43 18.74 1.35
CA TYR A 150 2.64 17.71 2.38
C TYR A 150 1.94 16.40 2.10
N LEU A 151 1.26 16.24 0.95
CA LEU A 151 0.49 15.04 0.64
C LEU A 151 1.33 13.76 0.69
N THR A 152 2.53 13.78 0.13
CA THR A 152 3.47 12.65 0.17
C THR A 152 3.87 12.29 1.59
N LEU A 153 4.14 13.30 2.44
CA LEU A 153 4.50 13.09 3.83
C LEU A 153 3.33 12.52 4.64
N LYS A 154 2.11 13.01 4.41
CA LYS A 154 0.90 12.46 5.05
C LYS A 154 0.73 10.98 4.72
N MET A 155 0.81 10.61 3.43
CA MET A 155 0.70 9.20 3.00
C MET A 155 1.82 8.32 3.57
N LEU A 156 3.05 8.86 3.70
CA LEU A 156 4.15 8.14 4.33
C LEU A 156 3.87 7.86 5.82
N ILE A 157 3.39 8.87 6.55
CA ILE A 157 3.04 8.73 7.97
C ILE A 157 1.90 7.72 8.14
N GLU A 158 0.84 7.82 7.34
CA GLU A 158 -0.28 6.87 7.36
C GLU A 158 0.19 5.43 7.09
N MET A 159 1.06 5.25 6.10
CA MET A 159 1.66 3.96 5.78
C MET A 159 2.47 3.39 6.96
N ILE A 160 3.30 4.21 7.61
CA ILE A 160 4.09 3.78 8.77
C ILE A 160 3.18 3.42 9.95
N LEU A 161 2.17 4.22 10.25
CA LEU A 161 1.23 3.96 11.34
C LEU A 161 0.46 2.65 11.14
N LEU A 162 -0.06 2.43 9.93
CA LEU A 162 -0.73 1.17 9.58
C LEU A 162 0.23 -0.01 9.58
N GLY A 163 1.48 0.22 9.15
CA GLY A 163 2.54 -0.77 9.18
C GLY A 163 2.87 -1.21 10.61
N VAL A 164 3.07 -0.25 11.52
CA VAL A 164 3.30 -0.54 12.95
C VAL A 164 2.13 -1.33 13.54
N ALA A 165 0.89 -0.88 13.30
CA ALA A 165 -0.28 -1.57 13.77
C ALA A 165 -0.35 -3.02 13.25
N SER A 166 -0.03 -3.24 11.98
CA SER A 166 -0.01 -4.57 11.35
C SER A 166 1.09 -5.48 11.92
N VAL A 167 2.29 -4.96 12.12
CA VAL A 167 3.42 -5.73 12.66
C VAL A 167 3.18 -6.08 14.14
N VAL A 168 2.66 -5.15 14.94
CA VAL A 168 2.26 -5.41 16.34
C VAL A 168 1.20 -6.50 16.39
N PHE A 169 0.23 -6.47 15.49
CA PHE A 169 -0.79 -7.50 15.34
C PHE A 169 -0.21 -8.89 15.02
N LEU A 170 0.82 -8.96 14.16
CA LEU A 170 1.46 -10.23 13.81
C LEU A 170 2.29 -10.82 14.95
N ILE A 171 2.94 -9.98 15.75
CA ILE A 171 3.87 -10.41 16.80
C ILE A 171 3.15 -10.71 18.12
N SER A 172 2.03 -10.03 18.38
CA SER A 172 1.39 -10.04 19.69
C SER A 172 0.07 -10.78 19.68
N SER A 173 -0.05 -11.78 20.58
CA SER A 173 -1.29 -12.54 20.78
C SER A 173 -2.25 -11.91 21.79
N GLU A 174 -1.89 -10.79 22.42
CA GLU A 174 -2.70 -10.18 23.46
C GLU A 174 -3.81 -9.27 22.92
N LEU A 175 -5.01 -9.39 23.49
CA LEU A 175 -6.22 -8.66 23.07
C LEU A 175 -6.05 -7.13 23.07
N ILE A 176 -5.18 -6.61 23.96
CA ILE A 176 -4.94 -5.17 24.09
C ILE A 176 -4.25 -4.58 22.84
N TYR A 177 -3.36 -5.36 22.22
CA TYR A 177 -2.69 -4.95 20.98
C TYR A 177 -3.61 -5.04 19.76
N TRP A 178 -4.54 -6.02 19.76
CA TRP A 178 -5.60 -6.11 18.76
C TRP A 178 -6.53 -4.89 18.79
N ALA A 179 -6.91 -4.46 20.00
CA ALA A 179 -7.74 -3.28 20.17
C ALA A 179 -7.02 -2.01 19.70
N THR A 180 -5.74 -1.84 20.05
CA THR A 180 -4.95 -0.66 19.62
C THR A 180 -4.72 -0.65 18.11
N ALA A 181 -4.39 -1.79 17.49
CA ALA A 181 -4.26 -1.92 16.05
C ALA A 181 -5.58 -1.58 15.33
N GLY A 182 -6.71 -2.07 15.85
CA GLY A 182 -8.04 -1.74 15.33
C GLY A 182 -8.36 -0.26 15.40
N VAL A 183 -8.10 0.38 16.54
CA VAL A 183 -8.32 1.83 16.73
C VAL A 183 -7.43 2.64 15.78
N MET A 184 -6.15 2.31 15.66
CA MET A 184 -5.23 2.99 14.73
C MET A 184 -5.68 2.86 13.28
N THR A 185 -6.11 1.67 12.88
CA THR A 185 -6.66 1.44 11.53
C THR A 185 -7.91 2.30 11.28
N LEU A 186 -8.84 2.36 12.25
CA LEU A 186 -10.04 3.19 12.15
C LEU A 186 -9.71 4.69 12.08
N LEU A 187 -8.75 5.16 12.86
CA LEU A 187 -8.31 6.56 12.83
C LEU A 187 -7.70 6.94 11.48
N VAL A 188 -6.86 6.07 10.91
CA VAL A 188 -6.27 6.29 9.59
C VAL A 188 -7.34 6.23 8.51
N CYS A 189 -8.25 5.26 8.56
CA CYS A 189 -9.40 5.19 7.63
C CYS A 189 -10.26 6.44 7.69
N ARG A 190 -10.56 6.94 8.90
CA ARG A 190 -11.30 8.18 9.12
C ARG A 190 -10.53 9.40 8.59
N HIS A 191 -9.22 9.45 8.81
CA HIS A 191 -8.39 10.54 8.31
C HIS A 191 -8.32 10.51 6.78
N ALA A 192 -8.09 9.34 6.16
CA ALA A 192 -8.11 9.17 4.71
C ALA A 192 -9.47 9.54 4.12
N HIS A 193 -10.58 9.15 4.77
CA HIS A 193 -11.92 9.55 4.36
C HIS A 193 -12.10 11.07 4.40
N ASN A 194 -11.70 11.73 5.48
CA ASN A 194 -11.84 13.18 5.63
C ASN A 194 -10.95 13.96 4.67
N THR A 195 -9.74 13.49 4.39
CA THR A 195 -8.81 14.16 3.47
C THR A 195 -9.16 13.93 2.00
N VAL A 196 -9.77 12.79 1.67
CA VAL A 196 -10.07 12.40 0.29
C VAL A 196 -11.52 12.75 -0.11
N ILE A 197 -12.49 12.60 0.80
CA ILE A 197 -13.92 12.69 0.48
C ILE A 197 -14.55 14.00 0.90
N GLN A 198 -14.26 14.54 2.09
CA GLN A 198 -14.89 15.77 2.59
C GLN A 198 -14.66 17.01 1.71
N PRO A 199 -13.47 17.28 1.18
CA PRO A 199 -13.27 18.43 0.28
C PRO A 199 -14.09 18.36 -0.99
N GLN A 200 -14.67 17.20 -1.31
CA GLN A 200 -15.52 17.02 -2.48
C GLN A 200 -16.97 17.45 -2.23
N LEU A 201 -17.42 17.36 -0.99
CA LEU A 201 -18.78 17.76 -0.61
C LEU A 201 -18.90 19.28 -0.47
N GLU A 202 -17.87 19.96 -0.01
CA GLU A 202 -17.84 21.42 0.15
C GLU A 202 -17.77 22.20 -1.16
N THR A 203 -17.29 21.56 -2.25
CA THR A 203 -17.27 22.19 -3.59
C THR A 203 -18.56 22.01 -4.38
N LEU A 204 -19.57 21.33 -3.81
CA LEU A 204 -20.86 21.09 -4.43
C LEU A 204 -21.96 22.04 -3.93
N HIS A 205 -21.68 22.91 -2.97
CA HIS A 205 -22.48 24.02 -2.50
C HIS A 205 -21.88 25.36 -2.97
#